data_9fddfed82644774003fea2adccb82e0d
#
_entry.id   9fddfed82644774003fea2adccb82e0d
#
_cell.length_a   1.000
_cell.length_b   1.000
_cell.length_c   1.000
_cell.angle_alpha   90.00
_cell.angle_beta   90.00
_cell.angle_gamma   90.00
#
_symmetry.space_group_name_H-M   'P 1'
#
loop_
_entity.id
_entity.type
_entity.pdbx_description
1 polymer ?
#
loop_
_entity_poly.entity_id
_entity_poly.type
_entity_poly.pdbx_seq_one_letter_code
_entity_poly.pdbx_strand_id
1 'polypeptide(L)'
;MSPVPLTPAVFHILLALTDGPLHGYAIMQAVEASSGTPMGPGTIYGTLERLEASGFVKELPAARSDRRRTFALQPAGRAALQDEARRLSRLATLVRAKRLVPRES
;
A
#
# COMPACT_ATOMS: atom_id res chain seq x y z
N MET A 1 2.82 -6.43 -21.98
CA MET A 1 3.54 -5.27 -21.38
C MET A 1 3.68 -5.52 -19.89
N SER A 2 4.90 -5.42 -19.38
CA SER A 2 5.12 -5.61 -17.95
C SER A 2 4.62 -4.40 -17.19
N PRO A 3 3.93 -4.59 -16.06
CA PRO A 3 3.50 -3.46 -15.25
C PRO A 3 4.70 -2.72 -14.67
N VAL A 4 4.55 -1.40 -14.54
CA VAL A 4 5.58 -0.59 -13.89
C VAL A 4 5.57 -0.90 -12.40
N PRO A 5 6.73 -1.16 -11.78
CA PRO A 5 6.77 -1.41 -10.34
C PRO A 5 6.21 -0.23 -9.55
N LEU A 6 5.50 -0.53 -8.48
CA LEU A 6 4.97 0.50 -7.59
C LEU A 6 6.10 1.13 -6.79
N THR A 7 5.97 2.43 -6.49
CA THR A 7 6.90 3.04 -5.54
C THR A 7 6.68 2.42 -4.16
N PRO A 8 7.70 2.45 -3.28
CA PRO A 8 7.52 1.93 -1.93
C PRO A 8 6.32 2.55 -1.19
N ALA A 9 6.14 3.87 -1.30
CA ALA A 9 5.02 4.54 -0.65
C ALA A 9 3.69 4.00 -1.13
N VAL A 10 3.50 3.88 -2.45
CA VAL A 10 2.27 3.37 -3.02
C VAL A 10 2.05 1.91 -2.61
N PHE A 11 3.10 1.09 -2.66
CA PHE A 11 2.99 -0.31 -2.28
C PHE A 11 2.51 -0.46 -0.84
N HIS A 12 3.13 0.27 0.10
CA HIS A 12 2.77 0.17 1.51
C HIS A 12 1.36 0.69 1.79
N ILE A 13 0.92 1.73 1.09
CA ILE A 13 -0.44 2.24 1.25
C ILE A 13 -1.46 1.22 0.76
N LEU A 14 -1.25 0.65 -0.43
CA LEU A 14 -2.17 -0.35 -0.96
C LEU A 14 -2.17 -1.60 -0.08
N LEU A 15 -1.01 -2.01 0.40
CA LEU A 15 -0.90 -3.15 1.31
C LEU A 15 -1.71 -2.91 2.59
N ALA A 16 -1.67 -1.70 3.13
CA ALA A 16 -2.42 -1.36 4.35
C ALA A 16 -3.93 -1.54 4.16
N LEU A 17 -4.42 -1.37 2.94
CA LEU A 17 -5.85 -1.40 2.65
C LEU A 17 -6.39 -2.77 2.25
N THR A 18 -5.54 -3.81 2.26
CA THR A 18 -5.96 -5.14 1.79
C THR A 18 -7.02 -5.79 2.66
N ASP A 19 -7.04 -5.49 3.95
CA ASP A 19 -7.97 -6.12 4.89
C ASP A 19 -9.26 -5.33 5.11
N GLY A 20 -9.39 -4.18 4.45
CA GLY A 20 -10.57 -3.37 4.53
C GLY A 20 -10.27 -1.88 4.57
N PRO A 21 -11.32 -1.05 4.53
CA PRO A 21 -11.13 0.41 4.55
C PRO A 21 -10.46 0.88 5.84
N LEU A 22 -9.66 1.93 5.74
CA LEU A 22 -8.97 2.54 6.88
C LEU A 22 -9.07 4.05 6.81
N HIS A 23 -9.10 4.68 7.98
CA HIS A 23 -8.91 6.13 8.10
C HIS A 23 -7.45 6.48 7.79
N GLY A 24 -7.24 7.73 7.36
CA GLY A 24 -5.88 8.18 7.00
C GLY A 24 -4.85 7.97 8.10
N TYR A 25 -5.22 8.21 9.36
CA TYR A 25 -4.30 7.99 10.48
C TYR A 25 -3.91 6.52 10.62
N ALA A 26 -4.87 5.61 10.47
CA ALA A 26 -4.58 4.18 10.52
C ALA A 26 -3.70 3.75 9.34
N ILE A 27 -3.90 4.35 8.16
CA ILE A 27 -3.01 4.11 7.03
C ILE A 27 -1.58 4.53 7.36
N MET A 28 -1.42 5.72 7.97
CA MET A 28 -0.10 6.21 8.38
C MET A 28 0.59 5.23 9.33
N GLN A 29 -0.14 4.73 10.33
CA GLN A 29 0.40 3.78 11.28
C GLN A 29 0.81 2.46 10.61
N ALA A 30 -0.03 1.95 9.70
CA ALA A 30 0.25 0.71 8.99
C ALA A 30 1.46 0.86 8.07
N VAL A 31 1.59 2.00 7.39
CA VAL A 31 2.74 2.28 6.52
C VAL A 31 4.03 2.33 7.34
N GLU A 32 4.02 3.01 8.48
CA GLU A 32 5.19 3.06 9.34
C GLU A 32 5.56 1.67 9.84
N ALA A 33 4.56 0.87 10.25
CA ALA A 33 4.81 -0.48 10.76
C ALA A 33 5.42 -1.39 9.69
N SER A 34 4.95 -1.31 8.44
CA SER A 34 5.42 -2.21 7.38
C SER A 34 6.71 -1.72 6.72
N SER A 35 6.92 -0.41 6.62
CA SER A 35 8.09 0.14 5.94
C SER A 35 9.24 0.45 6.88
N GLY A 36 8.97 0.60 8.16
CA GLY A 36 9.96 1.06 9.14
C GLY A 36 10.24 2.55 9.07
N THR A 37 9.52 3.30 8.24
CA THR A 37 9.76 4.72 8.04
C THR A 37 8.46 5.49 8.17
N PRO A 38 8.41 6.53 9.02
CA PRO A 38 7.19 7.34 9.12
C PRO A 38 6.97 8.15 7.86
N MET A 39 5.70 8.36 7.54
CA MET A 39 5.30 9.18 6.40
C MET A 39 4.27 10.20 6.90
N GLY A 40 4.53 11.48 6.65
CA GLY A 40 3.67 12.54 7.17
C GLY A 40 2.30 12.61 6.50
N PRO A 41 1.35 13.33 7.14
CA PRO A 41 -0.01 13.43 6.61
C PRO A 41 -0.06 14.00 5.19
N GLY A 42 0.72 15.03 4.90
CA GLY A 42 0.74 15.63 3.56
C GLY A 42 1.14 14.62 2.49
N THR A 43 2.14 13.80 2.77
CA THR A 43 2.58 12.78 1.82
C THR A 43 1.55 11.69 1.67
N ILE A 44 0.95 11.23 2.77
CA ILE A 44 -0.09 10.19 2.76
C ILE A 44 -1.29 10.67 1.96
N TYR A 45 -1.86 11.82 2.32
CA TYR A 45 -3.08 12.30 1.65
C TYR A 45 -2.81 12.70 0.20
N GLY A 46 -1.64 13.28 -0.09
CA GLY A 46 -1.27 13.59 -1.47
C GLY A 46 -1.15 12.33 -2.32
N THR A 47 -0.57 11.26 -1.77
CA THR A 47 -0.48 9.99 -2.48
C THR A 47 -1.85 9.35 -2.66
N LEU A 48 -2.70 9.39 -1.61
CA LEU A 48 -4.06 8.85 -1.70
C LEU A 48 -4.88 9.57 -2.77
N GLU A 49 -4.73 10.89 -2.90
CA GLU A 49 -5.43 11.64 -3.94
C GLU A 49 -5.00 11.19 -5.34
N ARG A 50 -3.70 10.97 -5.54
CA ARG A 50 -3.21 10.45 -6.82
C ARG A 50 -3.70 9.05 -7.10
N LEU A 51 -3.76 8.20 -6.06
CA LEU A 51 -4.26 6.83 -6.20
C LEU A 51 -5.74 6.80 -6.49
N GLU A 52 -6.50 7.73 -5.92
CA GLU A 52 -7.92 7.87 -6.24
C GLU A 52 -8.12 8.30 -7.70
N ALA A 53 -7.32 9.24 -8.16
CA ALA A 53 -7.37 9.67 -9.56
C ALA A 53 -7.02 8.52 -10.52
N SER A 54 -6.18 7.60 -10.09
CA SER A 54 -5.81 6.42 -10.89
C SER A 54 -6.82 5.27 -10.77
N GLY A 55 -7.82 5.40 -9.90
CA GLY A 55 -8.80 4.34 -9.68
C GLY A 55 -8.34 3.20 -8.78
N PHE A 56 -7.22 3.37 -8.08
CA PHE A 56 -6.66 2.33 -7.22
C PHE A 56 -7.31 2.31 -5.84
N VAL A 57 -7.73 3.46 -5.35
CA VAL A 57 -8.43 3.59 -4.08
C VAL A 57 -9.63 4.52 -4.27
N LYS A 58 -10.52 4.50 -3.29
CA LYS A 58 -11.71 5.34 -3.30
C LYS A 58 -11.92 5.88 -1.90
N GLU A 59 -12.16 7.16 -1.78
CA GLU A 59 -12.58 7.74 -0.52
C GLU A 59 -14.06 7.42 -0.30
N LEU A 60 -14.39 6.86 0.86
CA LEU A 60 -15.77 6.51 1.20
C LEU A 60 -16.49 7.71 1.78
N PRO A 61 -17.84 7.78 1.63
CA PRO A 61 -18.59 8.87 2.24
C PRO A 61 -18.41 8.87 3.75
N ALA A 62 -18.25 10.07 4.33
CA ALA A 62 -18.12 10.21 5.76
C ALA A 62 -19.45 9.93 6.46
N ALA A 63 -19.40 9.22 7.57
CA ALA A 63 -20.58 9.04 8.42
C ALA A 63 -20.88 10.35 9.15
N ARG A 64 -22.15 10.59 9.49
CA ARG A 64 -22.55 11.79 10.21
C ARG A 64 -21.80 11.95 11.53
N SER A 65 -21.53 10.85 12.20
CA SER A 65 -20.90 10.83 13.51
C SER A 65 -19.37 10.79 13.42
N ASP A 66 -18.80 10.62 12.23
CA ASP A 66 -17.35 10.47 12.07
C ASP A 66 -16.91 11.19 10.80
N ARG A 67 -16.13 12.26 11.00
CA ARG A 67 -15.65 13.11 9.89
C ARG A 67 -14.29 12.69 9.38
N ARG A 68 -13.71 11.60 9.90
CA ARG A 68 -12.41 11.14 9.43
C ARG A 68 -12.54 10.59 8.02
N ARG A 69 -11.56 10.94 7.21
CA ARG A 69 -11.52 10.47 5.82
C ARG A 69 -11.15 8.99 5.80
N THR A 70 -11.95 8.19 5.13
CA THR A 70 -11.79 6.74 5.04
C THR A 70 -11.58 6.35 3.59
N PHE A 71 -10.63 5.47 3.34
CA PHE A 71 -10.27 5.04 1.99
C PHE A 71 -10.37 3.52 1.88
N ALA A 72 -10.74 3.06 0.69
CA ALA A 72 -10.89 1.63 0.40
C ALA A 72 -10.11 1.27 -0.86
N LEU A 73 -9.53 0.08 -0.86
CA LEU A 73 -8.85 -0.47 -2.03
C LEU A 73 -9.88 -0.80 -3.11
N GLN A 74 -9.59 -0.43 -4.35
CA GLN A 74 -10.43 -0.75 -5.49
C GLN A 74 -9.85 -1.95 -6.24
N PRO A 75 -10.66 -2.62 -7.09
CA PRO A 75 -10.15 -3.79 -7.84
C PRO A 75 -8.89 -3.52 -8.65
N ALA A 76 -8.78 -2.35 -9.30
CA ALA A 76 -7.58 -2.02 -10.05
C ALA A 76 -6.37 -1.87 -9.14
N GLY A 77 -6.56 -1.31 -7.93
CA GLY A 77 -5.49 -1.20 -6.95
C GLY A 77 -5.06 -2.55 -6.43
N ARG A 78 -6.01 -3.45 -6.19
CA ARG A 78 -5.70 -4.81 -5.76
C ARG A 78 -4.92 -5.56 -6.85
N ALA A 79 -5.31 -5.40 -8.11
CA ALA A 79 -4.60 -6.04 -9.22
C ALA A 79 -3.16 -5.54 -9.32
N ALA A 80 -2.96 -4.22 -9.20
CA ALA A 80 -1.63 -3.64 -9.24
C ALA A 80 -0.77 -4.14 -8.06
N LEU A 81 -1.38 -4.23 -6.88
CA LEU A 81 -0.69 -4.75 -5.69
C LEU A 81 -0.31 -6.20 -5.86
N GLN A 82 -1.20 -7.02 -6.44
CA GLN A 82 -0.92 -8.44 -6.69
C GLN A 82 0.24 -8.62 -7.67
N ASP A 83 0.30 -7.81 -8.73
CA ASP A 83 1.40 -7.86 -9.69
C ASP A 83 2.73 -7.53 -9.00
N GLU A 84 2.73 -6.51 -8.16
CA GLU A 84 3.93 -6.13 -7.43
C GLU A 84 4.32 -7.19 -6.41
N ALA A 85 3.35 -7.78 -5.73
CA ALA A 85 3.60 -8.85 -4.77
C ALA A 85 4.27 -10.05 -5.45
N ARG A 86 3.81 -10.41 -6.66
CA ARG A 86 4.42 -11.49 -7.43
C ARG A 86 5.88 -11.17 -7.80
N ARG A 87 6.13 -9.91 -8.20
CA ARG A 87 7.49 -9.46 -8.53
C ARG A 87 8.40 -9.57 -7.31
N LEU A 88 7.92 -9.09 -6.16
CA LEU A 88 8.69 -9.14 -4.92
C LEU A 88 8.94 -10.58 -4.46
N SER A 89 7.97 -11.45 -4.64
CA SER A 89 8.11 -12.87 -4.29
C SER A 89 9.22 -13.53 -5.13
N ARG A 90 9.25 -13.24 -6.44
CA ARG A 90 10.33 -13.76 -7.31
C ARG A 90 11.69 -13.22 -6.89
N LEU A 91 11.76 -11.92 -6.58
CA LEU A 91 13.02 -11.32 -6.13
C LEU A 91 13.47 -11.89 -4.80
N ALA A 92 12.54 -12.12 -3.87
CA ALA A 92 12.88 -12.72 -2.58
C ALA A 92 13.45 -14.11 -2.75
N THR A 93 12.89 -14.92 -3.66
CA THR A 93 13.42 -16.23 -3.98
C THR A 93 14.85 -16.15 -4.52
N LEU A 94 15.10 -15.19 -5.42
CA LEU A 94 16.43 -15.00 -5.99
C LEU A 94 17.43 -14.54 -4.92
N VAL A 95 17.02 -13.63 -4.06
CA VAL A 95 17.85 -13.12 -2.97
C VAL A 95 18.25 -14.26 -2.03
N ARG A 96 17.29 -15.15 -1.71
CA ARG A 96 17.59 -16.31 -0.85
C ARG A 96 18.50 -17.30 -1.56
N ALA A 97 18.31 -17.52 -2.87
CA ALA A 97 19.17 -18.41 -3.64
C ALA A 97 20.63 -17.92 -3.67
N LYS A 98 20.81 -16.59 -3.60
CA LYS A 98 22.14 -15.98 -3.56
C LYS A 98 22.71 -15.91 -2.14
N ARG A 99 21.99 -16.41 -1.16
CA ARG A 99 22.39 -16.46 0.25
C ARG A 99 22.69 -15.08 0.84
N LEU A 100 21.95 -14.07 0.38
CA LEU A 100 22.09 -12.69 0.89
C LEU A 100 21.33 -12.46 2.18
N VAL A 101 20.36 -13.31 2.50
CA VAL A 101 19.57 -13.24 3.72
C VAL A 101 19.80 -14.53 4.51
N PRO A 102 20.09 -14.45 5.82
CA PRO A 102 20.27 -15.65 6.62
C PRO A 102 19.01 -16.52 6.62
N ARG A 103 19.19 -17.82 6.79
CA ARG A 103 18.08 -18.73 6.94
C ARG A 103 17.29 -18.34 8.17
N GLU A 104 15.96 -18.38 8.03
CA GLU A 104 15.07 -18.16 9.16
C GLU A 104 15.37 -19.13 10.28
N SER A 105 15.50 -18.60 11.46
CA SER A 105 15.73 -19.42 12.64
C SER A 105 14.41 -19.74 13.31
#